data_dbfb24751e560d8acceab7fcd9934bd8
#
_entry.id   dbfb24751e560d8acceab7fcd9934bd8
#
_cell.length_a   1.000
_cell.length_b   1.000
_cell.length_c   1.000
_cell.angle_alpha   90.00
_cell.angle_beta   90.00
_cell.angle_gamma   90.00
#
_symmetry.space_group_name_H-M   'P 1'
#
loop_
_entity.id
_entity.type
_entity.pdbx_description
1 polymer ?
#
loop_
_entity_poly.entity_id
_entity_poly.type
_entity_poly.pdbx_seq_one_letter_code
_entity_poly.pdbx_strand_id
1 'polypeptide(L)'
;MDRFADETTDLLIVGGGPAGLSAAIRFKQLCNEQGLDYRVTLLEKAAGVGDHTLSGAVLEPRALDELLPDWRENEELFKTSFTPVQSDRAGFLTESSRFPLPILPGTPADNHGNYIVRLGNLVAWLGEQAEELGVEVYSGQGGIEVLYNEAGEVVGVATNDVGVAKDGSPKDSFERGMELRARATVFAEGCRGSLTKEVTAKFALDADCEPQTYGIGLKEVWRVDPAKHKPGSVEHSVGWPADNNTWGGSFLYHLDEEGDTLVACGYVVGLDYTNPYLNPFKMFQTWKTHPSVRPTFEGGERLSYGARALNEGGFQSIPKLSFPGGALVGCGAGFLNVPKIKGTHTAMKSGMHVAEGWGWG
;
A
#
# COMPACT_ATOMS: atom_id res chain seq x y z
N MET A 1 -10.86 1.84 -34.02
CA MET A 1 -9.53 1.22 -34.09
C MET A 1 -9.48 0.16 -33.01
N ASP A 2 -9.20 -1.09 -33.36
CA ASP A 2 -9.11 -2.16 -32.37
C ASP A 2 -7.83 -1.96 -31.53
N ARG A 3 -7.86 -2.43 -30.27
CA ARG A 3 -6.68 -2.45 -29.43
C ARG A 3 -5.66 -3.46 -29.98
N PHE A 4 -4.39 -3.15 -29.84
CA PHE A 4 -3.34 -4.12 -30.12
C PHE A 4 -3.37 -5.19 -29.03
N ALA A 5 -3.35 -6.47 -29.42
CA ALA A 5 -3.21 -7.58 -28.49
C ALA A 5 -1.73 -7.95 -28.41
N ASP A 6 -1.15 -7.86 -27.22
CA ASP A 6 0.22 -8.34 -26.96
C ASP A 6 0.24 -9.88 -26.88
N GLU A 7 1.44 -10.45 -26.92
CA GLU A 7 1.64 -11.87 -26.66
C GLU A 7 1.13 -12.25 -25.27
N THR A 8 0.58 -13.47 -25.16
CA THR A 8 0.06 -13.94 -23.88
C THR A 8 1.20 -14.10 -22.87
N THR A 9 1.08 -13.44 -21.73
CA THR A 9 1.97 -13.60 -20.57
C THR A 9 1.50 -14.77 -19.69
N ASP A 10 2.39 -15.40 -18.93
CA ASP A 10 1.99 -16.45 -18.01
C ASP A 10 1.29 -15.86 -16.79
N LEU A 11 1.88 -14.81 -16.20
CA LEU A 11 1.32 -14.09 -15.05
C LEU A 11 1.23 -12.60 -15.33
N LEU A 12 0.02 -12.05 -15.26
CA LEU A 12 -0.23 -10.62 -15.32
C LEU A 12 -0.55 -10.08 -13.91
N ILE A 13 0.09 -9.00 -13.52
CA ILE A 13 -0.12 -8.37 -12.22
C ILE A 13 -0.59 -6.93 -12.43
N VAL A 14 -1.72 -6.57 -11.83
CA VAL A 14 -2.30 -5.23 -11.91
C VAL A 14 -2.05 -4.48 -10.60
N GLY A 15 -1.06 -3.60 -10.60
CA GLY A 15 -0.64 -2.76 -9.48
C GLY A 15 0.76 -3.08 -8.97
N GLY A 16 1.67 -2.10 -9.09
CA GLY A 16 3.08 -2.14 -8.67
C GLY A 16 3.30 -1.76 -7.20
N GLY A 17 2.36 -2.11 -6.30
CA GLY A 17 2.51 -1.95 -4.86
C GLY A 17 3.21 -3.15 -4.21
N PRO A 18 3.39 -3.13 -2.85
CA PRO A 18 4.09 -4.21 -2.14
C PRO A 18 3.53 -5.61 -2.42
N ALA A 19 2.21 -5.76 -2.58
CA ALA A 19 1.60 -7.06 -2.87
C ALA A 19 1.92 -7.56 -4.27
N GLY A 20 1.77 -6.70 -5.29
CA GLY A 20 2.02 -7.07 -6.69
C GLY A 20 3.48 -7.36 -6.95
N LEU A 21 4.39 -6.52 -6.44
CA LEU A 21 5.83 -6.73 -6.57
C LEU A 21 6.30 -7.99 -5.85
N SER A 22 5.75 -8.26 -4.65
CA SER A 22 6.09 -9.51 -3.94
C SER A 22 5.58 -10.75 -4.66
N ALA A 23 4.42 -10.67 -5.34
CA ALA A 23 3.93 -11.75 -6.19
C ALA A 23 4.86 -11.98 -7.40
N ALA A 24 5.27 -10.90 -8.08
CA ALA A 24 6.17 -10.95 -9.23
C ALA A 24 7.54 -11.55 -8.86
N ILE A 25 8.17 -11.02 -7.82
CA ILE A 25 9.48 -11.46 -7.34
C ILE A 25 9.42 -12.95 -6.96
N ARG A 26 8.47 -13.31 -6.09
CA ARG A 26 8.35 -14.70 -5.62
C ARG A 26 8.06 -15.68 -6.76
N PHE A 27 7.21 -15.30 -7.71
CA PHE A 27 6.92 -16.11 -8.87
C PHE A 27 8.18 -16.35 -9.72
N LYS A 28 8.96 -15.31 -10.03
CA LYS A 28 10.20 -15.45 -10.79
C LYS A 28 11.27 -16.23 -10.03
N GLN A 29 11.37 -16.08 -8.70
CA GLN A 29 12.24 -16.94 -7.89
C GLN A 29 11.89 -18.43 -8.07
N LEU A 30 10.60 -18.77 -7.97
CA LEU A 30 10.13 -20.14 -8.13
C LEU A 30 10.32 -20.66 -9.57
N CYS A 31 10.15 -19.81 -10.59
CA CYS A 31 10.49 -20.16 -11.97
C CYS A 31 11.97 -20.51 -12.09
N ASN A 32 12.84 -19.69 -11.55
CA ASN A 32 14.30 -19.92 -11.60
C ASN A 32 14.71 -21.20 -10.86
N GLU A 33 14.12 -21.47 -9.69
CA GLU A 33 14.34 -22.70 -8.93
C GLU A 33 13.94 -23.96 -9.71
N GLN A 34 12.92 -23.85 -10.56
CA GLN A 34 12.38 -24.97 -11.37
C GLN A 34 12.89 -25.02 -12.81
N GLY A 35 13.72 -24.04 -13.22
CA GLY A 35 14.22 -23.92 -14.59
C GLY A 35 13.14 -23.61 -15.62
N LEU A 36 12.08 -22.86 -15.21
CA LEU A 36 10.95 -22.45 -16.06
C LEU A 36 11.17 -21.02 -16.55
N ASP A 37 10.90 -20.78 -17.83
CA ASP A 37 10.97 -19.45 -18.45
C ASP A 37 9.57 -18.88 -18.67
N TYR A 38 8.87 -18.56 -17.56
CA TYR A 38 7.57 -17.94 -17.62
C TYR A 38 7.67 -16.42 -17.71
N ARG A 39 6.89 -15.83 -18.61
CA ARG A 39 6.76 -14.39 -18.79
C ARG A 39 5.86 -13.79 -17.72
N VAL A 40 6.36 -12.79 -17.02
CA VAL A 40 5.63 -12.04 -15.98
C VAL A 40 5.56 -10.57 -16.36
N THR A 41 4.35 -10.05 -16.42
CA THR A 41 4.07 -8.65 -16.75
C THR A 41 3.38 -7.96 -15.59
N LEU A 42 3.85 -6.78 -15.20
CA LEU A 42 3.28 -5.96 -14.13
C LEU A 42 2.89 -4.59 -14.65
N LEU A 43 1.65 -4.18 -14.39
CA LEU A 43 1.13 -2.84 -14.71
C LEU A 43 1.19 -1.95 -13.48
N GLU A 44 1.73 -0.75 -13.63
CA GLU A 44 1.66 0.33 -12.64
C GLU A 44 1.13 1.62 -13.27
N LYS A 45 0.08 2.20 -12.69
CA LYS A 45 -0.54 3.42 -13.20
C LYS A 45 0.28 4.69 -12.97
N ALA A 46 1.16 4.70 -11.97
CA ALA A 46 2.09 5.81 -11.71
C ALA A 46 3.18 5.86 -12.79
N ALA A 47 3.77 7.02 -12.98
CA ALA A 47 4.86 7.21 -13.94
C ALA A 47 6.11 6.39 -13.59
N GLY A 48 6.32 6.11 -12.31
CA GLY A 48 7.34 5.21 -11.77
C GLY A 48 6.79 4.37 -10.63
N VAL A 49 7.36 3.19 -10.43
CA VAL A 49 7.04 2.33 -9.30
C VAL A 49 7.38 3.06 -8.00
N GLY A 50 6.41 3.15 -7.08
CA GLY A 50 6.57 3.86 -5.80
C GLY A 50 6.07 5.32 -5.80
N ASP A 51 5.93 5.98 -6.95
CA ASP A 51 5.57 7.41 -7.05
C ASP A 51 4.24 7.77 -6.35
N HIS A 52 3.26 6.86 -6.39
CA HIS A 52 1.98 7.05 -5.70
C HIS A 52 1.98 6.51 -4.26
N THR A 53 3.15 6.16 -3.73
CA THR A 53 3.28 5.62 -2.37
C THR A 53 3.85 6.68 -1.44
N LEU A 54 2.98 7.32 -0.66
CA LEU A 54 3.40 8.31 0.31
C LEU A 54 4.11 7.65 1.49
N SER A 55 5.24 8.24 1.90
CA SER A 55 6.11 7.79 2.98
C SER A 55 5.47 7.83 4.37
N GLY A 56 6.15 7.22 5.34
CA GLY A 56 5.76 7.14 6.73
C GLY A 56 4.89 5.93 7.03
N ALA A 57 5.53 4.78 7.16
CA ALA A 57 4.92 3.55 7.65
C ALA A 57 5.86 2.90 8.67
N VAL A 58 5.31 2.10 9.58
CA VAL A 58 6.10 1.15 10.36
C VAL A 58 5.99 -0.21 9.69
N LEU A 59 7.12 -0.76 9.28
CA LEU A 59 7.23 -2.05 8.62
C LEU A 59 7.59 -3.14 9.64
N GLU A 60 6.80 -4.21 9.66
CA GLU A 60 7.21 -5.49 10.25
C GLU A 60 8.04 -6.22 9.18
N PRO A 61 9.32 -6.56 9.43
CA PRO A 61 10.24 -6.98 8.36
C PRO A 61 10.03 -8.42 7.88
N ARG A 62 9.26 -9.25 8.58
CA ARG A 62 9.10 -10.68 8.31
C ARG A 62 8.89 -11.03 6.84
N ALA A 63 7.98 -10.35 6.16
CA ALA A 63 7.69 -10.66 4.76
C ALA A 63 8.88 -10.31 3.83
N LEU A 64 9.58 -9.23 4.15
CA LEU A 64 10.78 -8.83 3.42
C LEU A 64 11.94 -9.78 3.69
N ASP A 65 12.11 -10.22 4.94
CA ASP A 65 13.11 -11.21 5.35
C ASP A 65 12.93 -12.55 4.61
N GLU A 66 11.68 -12.95 4.39
CA GLU A 66 11.37 -14.20 3.68
C GLU A 66 11.51 -14.05 2.15
N LEU A 67 11.16 -12.87 1.59
CA LEU A 67 11.19 -12.65 0.14
C LEU A 67 12.60 -12.38 -0.39
N LEU A 68 13.36 -11.54 0.32
CA LEU A 68 14.70 -11.07 -0.05
C LEU A 68 15.57 -11.06 1.21
N PRO A 69 16.11 -12.21 1.65
CA PRO A 69 16.82 -12.34 2.94
C PRO A 69 17.98 -11.34 3.13
N ASP A 70 18.64 -11.00 2.05
CA ASP A 70 19.86 -10.17 2.05
C ASP A 70 19.56 -8.65 1.95
N TRP A 71 18.27 -8.22 2.05
CA TRP A 71 17.89 -6.82 1.90
C TRP A 71 18.62 -5.84 2.83
N ARG A 72 19.07 -6.33 4.01
CA ARG A 72 19.85 -5.51 4.96
C ARG A 72 21.28 -5.25 4.54
N GLU A 73 21.80 -6.00 3.58
CA GLU A 73 23.14 -5.81 3.03
C GLU A 73 23.20 -4.63 2.05
N ASN A 74 22.05 -4.18 1.55
CA ASN A 74 21.96 -2.96 0.74
C ASN A 74 22.06 -1.71 1.64
N GLU A 75 23.30 -1.25 1.86
CA GLU A 75 23.57 -0.11 2.75
C GLU A 75 22.89 1.19 2.31
N GLU A 76 22.78 1.44 1.00
CA GLU A 76 22.17 2.65 0.47
C GLU A 76 20.67 2.64 0.73
N LEU A 77 19.98 1.54 0.40
CA LEU A 77 18.57 1.36 0.72
C LEU A 77 18.31 1.52 2.22
N PHE A 78 19.16 0.89 3.04
CA PHE A 78 18.99 0.95 4.49
C PHE A 78 19.11 2.38 5.02
N LYS A 79 20.15 3.13 4.61
CA LYS A 79 20.39 4.51 5.04
C LYS A 79 19.32 5.49 4.58
N THR A 80 18.75 5.28 3.39
CA THR A 80 17.80 6.23 2.79
C THR A 80 16.34 5.90 3.08
N SER A 81 16.05 4.71 3.61
CA SER A 81 14.67 4.22 3.65
C SER A 81 14.25 3.59 4.95
N PHE A 82 15.17 3.18 5.83
CA PHE A 82 14.86 2.42 7.03
C PHE A 82 15.42 3.06 8.29
N THR A 83 14.57 3.28 9.26
CA THR A 83 14.95 3.73 10.61
C THR A 83 14.50 2.70 11.63
N PRO A 84 15.41 2.02 12.35
CA PRO A 84 15.03 1.10 13.41
C PRO A 84 14.19 1.80 14.49
N VAL A 85 13.10 1.16 14.93
CA VAL A 85 12.31 1.70 16.04
C VAL A 85 13.11 1.63 17.34
N GLN A 86 13.34 2.79 17.95
CA GLN A 86 14.07 2.94 19.22
C GLN A 86 13.15 3.23 20.40
N SER A 87 12.01 3.87 20.15
CA SER A 87 11.01 4.14 21.19
C SER A 87 9.62 4.06 20.60
N ASP A 88 8.68 3.51 21.38
CA ASP A 88 7.30 3.35 21.00
C ASP A 88 6.38 3.88 22.10
N ARG A 89 5.43 4.76 21.75
CA ARG A 89 4.54 5.40 22.71
C ARG A 89 3.11 5.47 22.17
N ALA A 90 2.16 5.10 23.00
CA ALA A 90 0.74 5.32 22.72
C ALA A 90 0.15 6.30 23.74
N GLY A 91 -0.89 7.03 23.33
CA GLY A 91 -1.55 7.97 24.22
C GLY A 91 -3.00 8.25 23.87
N PHE A 92 -3.78 8.55 24.90
CA PHE A 92 -5.14 9.10 24.76
C PHE A 92 -5.06 10.62 24.89
N LEU A 93 -5.62 11.32 23.92
CA LEU A 93 -5.66 12.79 23.91
C LEU A 93 -7.04 13.30 24.36
N THR A 94 -7.03 14.26 25.27
CA THR A 94 -8.13 15.20 25.47
C THR A 94 -7.77 16.50 24.75
N GLU A 95 -8.56 17.54 24.84
CA GLU A 95 -8.27 18.83 24.18
C GLU A 95 -6.92 19.45 24.60
N SER A 96 -6.48 19.21 25.83
CA SER A 96 -5.31 19.89 26.42
C SER A 96 -4.27 18.95 27.03
N SER A 97 -4.58 17.68 27.20
CA SER A 97 -3.74 16.73 27.92
C SER A 97 -3.55 15.42 27.18
N ARG A 98 -2.41 14.77 27.40
CA ARG A 98 -2.08 13.45 26.90
C ARG A 98 -1.92 12.47 28.07
N PHE A 99 -2.68 11.39 28.04
CA PHE A 99 -2.59 10.29 28.98
C PHE A 99 -1.87 9.11 28.32
N PRO A 100 -0.80 8.57 28.91
CA PRO A 100 -0.10 7.44 28.32
C PRO A 100 -0.97 6.18 28.34
N LEU A 101 -0.95 5.44 27.24
CA LEU A 101 -1.53 4.11 27.14
C LEU A 101 -0.38 3.10 27.17
N PRO A 102 -0.48 2.02 27.96
CA PRO A 102 0.57 1.02 28.02
C PRO A 102 0.64 0.24 26.71
N ILE A 103 1.84 0.06 26.18
CA ILE A 103 2.15 -0.90 25.12
C ILE A 103 2.80 -2.10 25.79
N LEU A 104 2.15 -3.25 25.75
CA LEU A 104 2.69 -4.46 26.35
C LEU A 104 3.58 -5.18 25.33
N PRO A 105 4.77 -5.66 25.73
CA PRO A 105 5.66 -6.40 24.84
C PRO A 105 4.97 -7.61 24.19
N GLY A 106 5.19 -7.79 22.89
CA GLY A 106 4.62 -8.88 22.10
C GLY A 106 3.15 -8.72 21.72
N THR A 107 2.49 -7.60 22.08
CA THR A 107 1.14 -7.28 21.58
C THR A 107 1.18 -6.73 20.16
N PRO A 108 0.06 -6.73 19.44
CA PRO A 108 0.00 -6.14 18.09
C PRO A 108 0.47 -4.69 17.99
N ALA A 109 0.32 -3.91 19.06
CA ALA A 109 0.74 -2.50 19.13
C ALA A 109 2.26 -2.32 19.34
N ASP A 110 2.98 -3.36 19.79
CA ASP A 110 4.42 -3.32 20.03
C ASP A 110 5.19 -3.21 18.70
N ASN A 111 5.98 -2.16 18.58
CA ASN A 111 6.82 -1.91 17.40
C ASN A 111 8.30 -2.30 17.60
N HIS A 112 8.63 -2.98 18.68
CA HIS A 112 10.00 -3.43 18.89
C HIS A 112 10.47 -4.37 17.78
N GLY A 113 11.66 -4.12 17.22
CA GLY A 113 12.20 -4.89 16.09
C GLY A 113 11.62 -4.51 14.71
N ASN A 114 10.71 -3.56 14.64
CA ASN A 114 10.20 -3.01 13.40
C ASN A 114 11.03 -1.80 12.92
N TYR A 115 10.73 -1.32 11.72
CA TYR A 115 11.39 -0.19 11.11
C TYR A 115 10.38 0.88 10.69
N ILE A 116 10.69 2.15 10.93
CA ILE A 116 10.02 3.24 10.23
C ILE A 116 10.59 3.26 8.81
N VAL A 117 9.74 3.30 7.79
CA VAL A 117 10.21 3.21 6.39
C VAL A 117 9.71 4.34 5.52
N ARG A 118 10.55 4.74 4.56
CA ARG A 118 10.15 5.48 3.36
C ARG A 118 9.54 4.49 2.37
N LEU A 119 8.24 4.24 2.52
CA LEU A 119 7.58 3.17 1.78
C LEU A 119 7.68 3.34 0.25
N GLY A 120 7.68 4.57 -0.26
CA GLY A 120 7.91 4.84 -1.69
C GLY A 120 9.24 4.32 -2.18
N ASN A 121 10.33 4.56 -1.42
CA ASN A 121 11.68 4.10 -1.77
C ASN A 121 11.76 2.57 -1.71
N LEU A 122 11.19 1.95 -0.68
CA LEU A 122 11.11 0.48 -0.60
C LEU A 122 10.37 -0.12 -1.80
N VAL A 123 9.25 0.48 -2.20
CA VAL A 123 8.46 0.01 -3.34
C VAL A 123 9.22 0.19 -4.66
N ALA A 124 9.91 1.32 -4.85
CA ALA A 124 10.77 1.54 -6.01
C ALA A 124 11.88 0.48 -6.09
N TRP A 125 12.58 0.23 -4.99
CA TRP A 125 13.60 -0.81 -4.92
C TRP A 125 13.05 -2.22 -5.19
N LEU A 126 11.87 -2.56 -4.67
CA LEU A 126 11.21 -3.83 -5.00
C LEU A 126 10.89 -3.92 -6.50
N GLY A 127 10.59 -2.79 -7.16
CA GLY A 127 10.44 -2.72 -8.61
C GLY A 127 11.72 -3.09 -9.34
N GLU A 128 12.85 -2.51 -8.92
CA GLU A 128 14.19 -2.83 -9.45
C GLU A 128 14.49 -4.33 -9.28
N GLN A 129 14.23 -4.90 -8.09
CA GLN A 129 14.43 -6.33 -7.84
C GLN A 129 13.54 -7.22 -8.73
N ALA A 130 12.32 -6.78 -9.04
CA ALA A 130 11.45 -7.50 -9.96
C ALA A 130 12.01 -7.46 -11.40
N GLU A 131 12.46 -6.29 -11.88
CA GLU A 131 13.04 -6.12 -13.21
C GLU A 131 14.35 -6.92 -13.36
N GLU A 132 15.21 -6.94 -12.34
CA GLU A 132 16.43 -7.77 -12.31
C GLU A 132 16.14 -9.27 -12.47
N LEU A 133 15.00 -9.74 -11.98
CA LEU A 133 14.53 -11.11 -12.16
C LEU A 133 13.84 -11.36 -13.52
N GLY A 134 13.73 -10.34 -14.36
CA GLY A 134 13.11 -10.41 -15.69
C GLY A 134 11.60 -10.23 -15.68
N VAL A 135 11.04 -9.49 -14.72
CA VAL A 135 9.65 -9.02 -14.78
C VAL A 135 9.55 -7.81 -15.71
N GLU A 136 8.59 -7.84 -16.62
CA GLU A 136 8.28 -6.69 -17.48
C GLU A 136 7.39 -5.70 -16.73
N VAL A 137 7.95 -4.55 -16.35
CA VAL A 137 7.21 -3.52 -15.59
C VAL A 137 6.76 -2.41 -16.54
N TYR A 138 5.44 -2.25 -16.70
CA TYR A 138 4.83 -1.18 -17.49
C TYR A 138 4.31 -0.05 -16.59
N SER A 139 5.18 0.91 -16.34
CA SER A 139 4.83 2.14 -15.62
C SER A 139 4.02 3.10 -16.51
N GLY A 140 3.15 3.92 -15.91
CA GLY A 140 2.24 4.82 -16.63
C GLY A 140 1.03 4.12 -17.25
N GLN A 141 0.89 2.80 -17.06
CA GLN A 141 -0.18 1.99 -17.64
C GLN A 141 -1.13 1.47 -16.56
N GLY A 142 -2.39 1.90 -16.63
CA GLY A 142 -3.45 1.42 -15.75
C GLY A 142 -4.33 0.38 -16.43
N GLY A 143 -4.67 -0.71 -15.75
CA GLY A 143 -5.74 -1.60 -16.17
C GLY A 143 -7.10 -0.92 -16.03
N ILE A 144 -7.92 -0.92 -17.10
CA ILE A 144 -9.23 -0.26 -17.10
C ILE A 144 -10.40 -1.18 -17.42
N GLU A 145 -10.14 -2.38 -17.93
CA GLU A 145 -11.16 -3.35 -18.33
C GLU A 145 -10.63 -4.77 -18.10
N VAL A 146 -11.45 -5.63 -17.53
CA VAL A 146 -11.11 -7.04 -17.38
C VAL A 146 -11.55 -7.80 -18.65
N LEU A 147 -10.66 -8.60 -19.20
CA LEU A 147 -10.94 -9.45 -20.36
C LEU A 147 -11.41 -10.82 -19.92
N TYR A 148 -12.49 -11.30 -20.54
CA TYR A 148 -13.09 -12.60 -20.23
C TYR A 148 -13.14 -13.48 -21.48
N ASN A 149 -12.99 -14.81 -21.29
CA ASN A 149 -13.28 -15.77 -22.34
C ASN A 149 -14.78 -16.11 -22.42
N GLU A 150 -15.18 -16.98 -23.35
CA GLU A 150 -16.56 -17.41 -23.52
C GLU A 150 -17.13 -18.15 -22.29
N ALA A 151 -16.29 -18.79 -21.49
CA ALA A 151 -16.67 -19.43 -20.23
C ALA A 151 -16.84 -18.43 -19.07
N GLY A 152 -16.48 -17.15 -19.28
CA GLY A 152 -16.54 -16.09 -18.29
C GLY A 152 -15.35 -16.05 -17.34
N GLU A 153 -14.27 -16.77 -17.62
CA GLU A 153 -13.02 -16.76 -16.88
C GLU A 153 -12.17 -15.53 -17.26
N VAL A 154 -11.42 -14.98 -16.33
CA VAL A 154 -10.48 -13.87 -16.61
C VAL A 154 -9.32 -14.37 -17.47
N VAL A 155 -9.04 -13.66 -18.56
CA VAL A 155 -7.94 -13.96 -19.48
C VAL A 155 -7.00 -12.78 -19.69
N GLY A 156 -7.06 -11.77 -18.84
CA GLY A 156 -6.20 -10.60 -18.88
C GLY A 156 -6.92 -9.29 -18.58
N VAL A 157 -6.27 -8.18 -18.91
CA VAL A 157 -6.84 -6.84 -18.81
C VAL A 157 -6.48 -5.98 -20.01
N ALA A 158 -7.30 -4.95 -20.28
CA ALA A 158 -6.95 -3.90 -21.23
C ALA A 158 -6.45 -2.66 -20.49
N THR A 159 -5.44 -1.99 -21.06
CA THR A 159 -4.87 -0.75 -20.55
C THR A 159 -5.62 0.47 -21.05
N ASN A 160 -5.43 1.62 -20.39
CA ASN A 160 -6.03 2.87 -20.77
C ASN A 160 -5.41 3.44 -22.05
N ASP A 161 -6.25 4.16 -22.84
CA ASP A 161 -5.76 5.02 -23.90
C ASP A 161 -4.95 6.17 -23.28
N VAL A 162 -3.84 6.57 -23.89
CA VAL A 162 -3.05 7.73 -23.50
C VAL A 162 -3.25 8.88 -24.51
N GLY A 163 -2.86 10.10 -24.14
CA GLY A 163 -3.03 11.25 -25.01
C GLY A 163 -4.49 11.64 -25.29
N VAL A 164 -5.40 11.39 -24.32
CA VAL A 164 -6.81 11.80 -24.38
C VAL A 164 -6.98 13.19 -23.74
N ALA A 165 -7.70 14.10 -24.40
CA ALA A 165 -8.03 15.41 -23.86
C ALA A 165 -9.19 15.31 -22.83
N LYS A 166 -9.44 16.41 -22.07
CA LYS A 166 -10.49 16.42 -21.04
C LYS A 166 -11.91 16.21 -21.56
N ASP A 167 -12.15 16.55 -22.83
CA ASP A 167 -13.43 16.36 -23.53
C ASP A 167 -13.55 14.98 -24.20
N GLY A 168 -12.53 14.10 -24.02
CA GLY A 168 -12.48 12.76 -24.62
C GLY A 168 -11.91 12.71 -26.04
N SER A 169 -11.54 13.85 -26.63
CA SER A 169 -10.94 13.88 -27.99
C SER A 169 -9.48 13.41 -27.96
N PRO A 170 -9.00 12.74 -29.04
CA PRO A 170 -7.59 12.36 -29.13
C PRO A 170 -6.71 13.60 -29.34
N LYS A 171 -5.56 13.64 -28.66
CA LYS A 171 -4.47 14.61 -28.92
C LYS A 171 -3.52 14.05 -29.98
N ASP A 172 -2.53 14.85 -30.40
CA ASP A 172 -1.49 14.41 -31.34
C ASP A 172 -0.67 13.23 -30.80
N SER A 173 -0.59 13.10 -29.44
CA SER A 173 0.06 12.00 -28.74
C SER A 173 -0.90 10.86 -28.36
N PHE A 174 -2.01 10.72 -29.06
CA PHE A 174 -2.98 9.66 -28.77
C PHE A 174 -2.41 8.29 -29.15
N GLU A 175 -2.42 7.39 -28.18
CA GLU A 175 -2.14 5.97 -28.37
C GLU A 175 -3.27 5.14 -27.75
N ARG A 176 -3.74 4.16 -28.51
CA ARG A 176 -4.76 3.23 -28.05
C ARG A 176 -4.16 2.27 -27.02
N GLY A 177 -4.91 2.00 -25.95
CA GLY A 177 -4.51 0.99 -24.96
C GLY A 177 -4.37 -0.41 -25.56
N MET A 178 -3.63 -1.27 -24.88
CA MET A 178 -3.36 -2.66 -25.28
C MET A 178 -4.27 -3.64 -24.57
N GLU A 179 -4.50 -4.81 -25.17
CA GLU A 179 -5.02 -5.99 -24.48
C GLU A 179 -3.84 -6.86 -24.05
N LEU A 180 -3.67 -7.00 -22.75
CA LEU A 180 -2.66 -7.90 -22.16
C LEU A 180 -3.36 -9.18 -21.73
N ARG A 181 -3.12 -10.26 -22.46
CA ARG A 181 -3.70 -11.56 -22.18
C ARG A 181 -2.76 -12.39 -21.31
N ALA A 182 -3.33 -13.18 -20.39
CA ALA A 182 -2.56 -13.95 -19.42
C ALA A 182 -3.23 -15.30 -19.11
N ARG A 183 -2.41 -16.27 -18.68
CA ARG A 183 -2.91 -17.52 -18.11
C ARG A 183 -3.56 -17.31 -16.75
N ALA A 184 -3.02 -16.35 -15.95
CA ALA A 184 -3.69 -15.87 -14.76
C ALA A 184 -3.38 -14.39 -14.51
N THR A 185 -4.32 -13.71 -13.82
CA THR A 185 -4.21 -12.28 -13.48
C THR A 185 -4.32 -12.08 -11.98
N VAL A 186 -3.35 -11.37 -11.39
CA VAL A 186 -3.34 -10.98 -9.97
C VAL A 186 -3.75 -9.52 -9.85
N PHE A 187 -4.83 -9.26 -9.11
CA PHE A 187 -5.33 -7.92 -8.86
C PHE A 187 -4.76 -7.38 -7.54
N ALA A 188 -3.78 -6.49 -7.66
CA ALA A 188 -3.02 -5.87 -6.56
C ALA A 188 -3.25 -4.34 -6.49
N GLU A 189 -4.44 -3.88 -6.89
CA GLU A 189 -4.80 -2.46 -7.08
C GLU A 189 -4.95 -1.64 -5.78
N GLY A 190 -4.79 -2.26 -4.62
CA GLY A 190 -4.97 -1.61 -3.33
C GLY A 190 -6.44 -1.51 -2.90
N CYS A 191 -6.71 -0.63 -1.92
CA CYS A 191 -7.95 -0.60 -1.15
C CYS A 191 -9.25 -0.50 -1.98
N ARG A 192 -9.24 0.22 -3.08
CA ARG A 192 -10.44 0.50 -3.92
C ARG A 192 -10.13 0.35 -5.40
N GLY A 193 -9.49 -0.74 -5.77
CA GLY A 193 -9.20 -1.08 -7.15
C GLY A 193 -10.48 -1.11 -8.02
N SER A 194 -10.41 -0.55 -9.22
CA SER A 194 -11.57 -0.50 -10.12
C SER A 194 -11.91 -1.88 -10.66
N LEU A 195 -10.90 -2.61 -11.12
CA LEU A 195 -11.06 -3.96 -11.63
C LEU A 195 -11.33 -4.97 -10.51
N THR A 196 -10.71 -4.77 -9.34
CA THR A 196 -11.01 -5.56 -8.14
C THR A 196 -12.51 -5.54 -7.81
N LYS A 197 -13.17 -4.37 -7.89
CA LYS A 197 -14.63 -4.28 -7.68
C LYS A 197 -15.44 -5.01 -8.75
N GLU A 198 -14.98 -4.96 -9.99
CA GLU A 198 -15.63 -5.64 -11.11
C GLU A 198 -15.59 -7.16 -10.91
N VAL A 199 -14.40 -7.75 -10.66
CA VAL A 199 -14.28 -9.19 -10.46
C VAL A 199 -14.95 -9.65 -9.18
N THR A 200 -14.93 -8.85 -8.11
CA THR A 200 -15.66 -9.15 -6.87
C THR A 200 -17.15 -9.28 -7.13
N ALA A 201 -17.74 -8.34 -7.85
CA ALA A 201 -19.17 -8.37 -8.20
C ALA A 201 -19.49 -9.53 -9.16
N LYS A 202 -18.66 -9.73 -10.19
CA LYS A 202 -18.89 -10.79 -11.21
C LYS A 202 -18.88 -12.20 -10.61
N PHE A 203 -17.94 -12.46 -9.72
CA PHE A 203 -17.76 -13.80 -9.12
C PHE A 203 -18.38 -13.92 -7.72
N ALA A 204 -19.10 -12.88 -7.25
CA ALA A 204 -19.71 -12.84 -5.91
C ALA A 204 -18.71 -13.20 -4.80
N LEU A 205 -17.48 -12.63 -4.88
CA LEU A 205 -16.39 -13.02 -3.98
C LEU A 205 -16.64 -12.62 -2.52
N ASP A 206 -17.47 -11.61 -2.28
CA ASP A 206 -17.84 -11.07 -0.98
C ASP A 206 -19.19 -11.60 -0.43
N ALA A 207 -19.76 -12.65 -1.07
CA ALA A 207 -21.07 -13.17 -0.67
C ALA A 207 -21.10 -13.82 0.72
N ASP A 208 -19.98 -14.42 1.13
CA ASP A 208 -19.85 -15.21 2.37
C ASP A 208 -18.98 -14.52 3.45
N CYS A 209 -18.69 -13.21 3.30
CA CYS A 209 -17.93 -12.45 4.30
C CYS A 209 -18.71 -11.24 4.80
N GLU A 210 -18.27 -10.68 5.94
CA GLU A 210 -18.85 -9.45 6.48
C GLU A 210 -18.51 -8.24 5.60
N PRO A 211 -19.36 -7.20 5.57
CA PRO A 211 -19.09 -5.98 4.83
C PRO A 211 -17.76 -5.35 5.24
N GLN A 212 -17.02 -4.84 4.25
CA GLN A 212 -15.78 -4.13 4.49
C GLN A 212 -16.02 -2.77 5.13
N THR A 213 -15.21 -2.42 6.12
CA THR A 213 -15.14 -1.09 6.74
C THR A 213 -13.96 -0.31 6.16
N TYR A 214 -14.14 0.98 5.97
CA TYR A 214 -13.12 1.84 5.37
C TYR A 214 -12.75 3.02 6.27
N GLY A 215 -11.46 3.37 6.28
CA GLY A 215 -10.95 4.60 6.82
C GLY A 215 -10.29 5.47 5.74
N ILE A 216 -10.09 6.74 6.05
CA ILE A 216 -9.23 7.66 5.28
C ILE A 216 -8.04 8.05 6.14
N GLY A 217 -6.82 7.78 5.65
CA GLY A 217 -5.59 8.24 6.27
C GLY A 217 -5.04 9.44 5.51
N LEU A 218 -4.89 10.57 6.21
CA LEU A 218 -4.19 11.75 5.73
C LEU A 218 -2.78 11.72 6.28
N LYS A 219 -1.79 12.04 5.45
CA LYS A 219 -0.37 12.00 5.81
C LYS A 219 0.34 13.26 5.35
N GLU A 220 1.35 13.65 6.12
CA GLU A 220 2.32 14.68 5.77
C GLU A 220 3.73 14.22 6.15
N VAL A 221 4.72 14.70 5.41
CA VAL A 221 6.14 14.61 5.77
C VAL A 221 6.66 16.02 6.00
N TRP A 222 7.31 16.19 7.13
CA TRP A 222 7.85 17.47 7.59
C TRP A 222 9.34 17.38 7.82
N ARG A 223 10.08 18.41 7.47
CA ARG A 223 11.41 18.69 8.01
C ARG A 223 11.24 19.53 9.28
N VAL A 224 11.78 19.07 10.40
CA VAL A 224 11.61 19.70 11.69
C VAL A 224 12.94 20.24 12.24
N ASP A 225 12.87 21.10 13.26
CA ASP A 225 14.05 21.57 13.98
C ASP A 225 14.85 20.37 14.53
N PRO A 226 16.17 20.29 14.27
CA PRO A 226 17.02 19.21 14.80
C PRO A 226 16.91 19.00 16.31
N ALA A 227 16.71 20.07 17.09
CA ALA A 227 16.53 20.00 18.54
C ALA A 227 15.23 19.27 18.96
N LYS A 228 14.27 19.12 18.05
CA LYS A 228 12.98 18.46 18.28
C LYS A 228 12.90 17.09 17.63
N HIS A 229 13.89 16.76 16.82
CA HIS A 229 13.95 15.48 16.13
C HIS A 229 14.38 14.35 17.06
N LYS A 230 13.72 13.19 16.98
CA LYS A 230 13.96 12.00 17.83
C LYS A 230 14.01 10.76 16.97
N PRO A 231 15.10 10.51 16.26
CA PRO A 231 15.21 9.38 15.32
C PRO A 231 14.72 8.06 15.94
N GLY A 232 13.96 7.28 15.17
CA GLY A 232 13.41 5.99 15.63
C GLY A 232 12.24 6.10 16.60
N SER A 233 11.73 7.30 16.89
CA SER A 233 10.54 7.46 17.73
C SER A 233 9.27 7.20 16.96
N VAL A 234 8.43 6.31 17.50
CA VAL A 234 7.08 5.99 17.03
C VAL A 234 6.08 6.46 18.07
N GLU A 235 5.10 7.26 17.66
CA GLU A 235 4.02 7.70 18.51
C GLU A 235 2.67 7.46 17.85
N HIS A 236 1.74 6.85 18.61
CA HIS A 236 0.33 6.72 18.24
C HIS A 236 -0.54 7.45 19.25
N SER A 237 -1.66 8.03 18.79
CA SER A 237 -2.64 8.56 19.73
C SER A 237 -4.07 8.37 19.23
N VAL A 238 -5.00 8.27 20.17
CA VAL A 238 -6.44 8.21 19.96
C VAL A 238 -7.15 9.28 20.79
N GLY A 239 -8.43 9.50 20.57
CA GLY A 239 -9.23 10.50 21.26
C GLY A 239 -9.27 11.83 20.49
N TRP A 240 -9.11 12.94 21.18
CA TRP A 240 -9.21 14.27 20.56
C TRP A 240 -8.35 14.41 19.28
N PRO A 241 -8.87 15.05 18.20
CA PRO A 241 -10.13 15.78 18.08
C PRO A 241 -11.34 14.93 17.68
N ALA A 242 -11.21 13.59 17.62
CA ALA A 242 -12.34 12.70 17.40
C ALA A 242 -13.27 12.69 18.64
N ASP A 243 -14.57 12.59 18.40
CA ASP A 243 -15.57 12.32 19.40
C ASP A 243 -15.71 10.80 19.65
N ASN A 244 -16.61 10.43 20.60
CA ASN A 244 -16.81 9.03 20.95
C ASN A 244 -17.53 8.20 19.86
N ASN A 245 -18.05 8.84 18.82
CA ASN A 245 -18.80 8.21 17.72
C ASN A 245 -17.94 8.12 16.43
N THR A 246 -16.70 8.62 16.49
CA THR A 246 -15.80 8.63 15.34
C THR A 246 -14.51 7.91 15.71
N TRP A 247 -14.33 6.71 15.18
CA TRP A 247 -13.10 5.98 15.40
C TRP A 247 -11.98 6.48 14.49
N GLY A 248 -10.75 6.32 14.95
CA GLY A 248 -9.56 6.76 14.26
C GLY A 248 -8.42 7.02 15.22
N GLY A 249 -7.40 7.67 14.72
CA GLY A 249 -6.23 8.01 15.53
C GLY A 249 -5.12 8.63 14.70
N SER A 250 -4.05 8.99 15.38
CA SER A 250 -2.91 9.62 14.76
C SER A 250 -1.65 8.79 14.88
N PHE A 251 -0.70 9.09 14.02
CA PHE A 251 0.67 8.62 14.13
C PHE A 251 1.65 9.77 13.90
N LEU A 252 2.85 9.62 14.50
CA LEU A 252 3.97 10.54 14.36
C LEU A 252 5.25 9.73 14.46
N TYR A 253 6.04 9.70 13.38
CA TYR A 253 7.23 8.89 13.24
C TYR A 253 8.42 9.75 12.86
N HIS A 254 9.54 9.61 13.59
CA HIS A 254 10.78 10.31 13.31
C HIS A 254 11.73 9.42 12.51
N LEU A 255 11.95 9.76 11.26
CA LEU A 255 12.88 9.05 10.37
C LEU A 255 14.30 9.53 10.62
N ASP A 256 15.27 8.63 10.46
CA ASP A 256 16.70 8.93 10.48
C ASP A 256 17.24 8.79 9.05
N GLU A 257 17.27 9.89 8.35
CA GLU A 257 17.83 9.96 7.00
C GLU A 257 19.08 10.85 7.04
N GLU A 258 20.14 10.44 6.37
CA GLU A 258 21.42 11.11 6.42
C GLU A 258 21.32 12.62 6.12
N GLY A 259 21.56 13.44 7.14
CA GLY A 259 21.54 14.89 7.04
C GLY A 259 20.15 15.54 7.07
N ASP A 260 19.08 14.80 7.22
CA ASP A 260 17.72 15.34 7.23
C ASP A 260 16.95 14.97 8.53
N THR A 261 16.11 15.89 8.99
CA THR A 261 15.35 15.74 10.24
C THR A 261 13.87 15.55 9.93
N LEU A 262 13.54 14.38 9.35
CA LEU A 262 12.21 14.12 8.82
C LEU A 262 11.26 13.51 9.84
N VAL A 263 10.03 13.99 9.79
CA VAL A 263 8.92 13.46 10.57
C VAL A 263 7.76 13.14 9.62
N ALA A 264 7.32 11.90 9.62
CA ALA A 264 6.09 11.50 8.99
C ALA A 264 4.95 11.51 10.01
N CYS A 265 3.87 12.19 9.71
CA CYS A 265 2.70 12.24 10.58
C CYS A 265 1.41 12.02 9.80
N GLY A 266 0.37 11.61 10.50
CA GLY A 266 -0.94 11.48 9.88
C GLY A 266 -2.06 11.26 10.87
N TYR A 267 -3.26 11.28 10.33
CA TYR A 267 -4.51 11.06 11.06
C TYR A 267 -5.44 10.17 10.24
N VAL A 268 -5.94 9.12 10.84
CA VAL A 268 -6.90 8.20 10.24
C VAL A 268 -8.28 8.48 10.81
N VAL A 269 -9.30 8.48 9.95
CA VAL A 269 -10.70 8.66 10.32
C VAL A 269 -11.51 7.56 9.66
N GLY A 270 -12.32 6.84 10.44
CA GLY A 270 -13.31 5.91 9.92
C GLY A 270 -14.33 6.62 9.03
N LEU A 271 -14.69 6.03 7.89
CA LEU A 271 -15.60 6.67 6.91
C LEU A 271 -17.07 6.36 7.16
N ASP A 272 -17.37 5.67 8.24
CA ASP A 272 -18.73 5.37 8.72
C ASP A 272 -19.30 6.40 9.72
N TYR A 273 -18.59 7.54 9.89
CA TYR A 273 -19.06 8.63 10.75
C TYR A 273 -20.42 9.18 10.30
N THR A 274 -21.27 9.48 11.27
CA THR A 274 -22.65 9.96 11.04
C THR A 274 -22.78 11.48 10.99
N ASN A 275 -21.75 12.23 11.43
CA ASN A 275 -21.76 13.68 11.45
C ASN A 275 -21.45 14.24 10.05
N PRO A 276 -22.41 14.84 9.31
CA PRO A 276 -22.19 15.35 7.96
C PRO A 276 -21.24 16.58 7.91
N TYR A 277 -20.97 17.21 9.06
CA TYR A 277 -20.04 18.36 9.16
C TYR A 277 -18.62 17.94 9.51
N LEU A 278 -18.38 16.65 9.76
CA LEU A 278 -17.04 16.16 10.02
C LEU A 278 -16.20 16.28 8.75
N ASN A 279 -15.00 16.82 8.90
CA ASN A 279 -14.02 16.95 7.82
C ASN A 279 -12.69 16.33 8.26
N PRO A 280 -12.30 15.17 7.71
CA PRO A 280 -11.06 14.48 8.10
C PRO A 280 -9.80 15.35 7.98
N PHE A 281 -9.69 16.18 6.94
CA PHE A 281 -8.56 17.08 6.79
C PHE A 281 -8.52 18.13 7.92
N LYS A 282 -9.67 18.71 8.27
CA LYS A 282 -9.74 19.65 9.39
C LYS A 282 -9.40 18.98 10.71
N MET A 283 -9.83 17.74 10.94
CA MET A 283 -9.45 16.96 12.13
C MET A 283 -7.94 16.78 12.21
N PHE A 284 -7.29 16.41 11.10
CA PHE A 284 -5.83 16.28 11.03
C PHE A 284 -5.12 17.61 11.34
N GLN A 285 -5.59 18.73 10.77
CA GLN A 285 -5.01 20.06 11.07
C GLN A 285 -5.21 20.42 12.55
N THR A 286 -6.41 20.14 13.10
CA THR A 286 -6.71 20.39 14.50
C THR A 286 -5.82 19.55 15.42
N TRP A 287 -5.62 18.27 15.15
CA TRP A 287 -4.73 17.40 15.92
C TRP A 287 -3.29 17.98 16.03
N LYS A 288 -2.75 18.57 14.97
CA LYS A 288 -1.43 19.19 14.99
C LYS A 288 -1.33 20.40 15.94
N THR A 289 -2.44 21.01 16.33
CA THR A 289 -2.47 22.13 17.29
C THR A 289 -2.44 21.68 18.75
N HIS A 290 -2.60 20.38 19.03
CA HIS A 290 -2.58 19.84 20.38
C HIS A 290 -1.29 20.17 21.11
N PRO A 291 -1.32 20.58 22.41
CA PRO A 291 -0.13 21.02 23.16
C PRO A 291 1.02 20.00 23.20
N SER A 292 0.73 18.69 23.15
CA SER A 292 1.77 17.65 23.13
C SER A 292 2.30 17.32 21.72
N VAL A 293 1.67 17.84 20.67
CA VAL A 293 2.00 17.53 19.26
C VAL A 293 2.61 18.75 18.58
N ARG A 294 1.98 19.91 18.73
CA ARG A 294 2.35 21.17 18.10
C ARG A 294 3.85 21.52 18.19
N PRO A 295 4.53 21.34 19.35
CA PRO A 295 5.94 21.71 19.46
C PRO A 295 6.85 21.03 18.45
N THR A 296 6.51 19.81 17.99
CA THR A 296 7.29 19.08 16.97
C THR A 296 7.34 19.84 15.65
N PHE A 297 6.26 20.49 15.27
CA PHE A 297 6.11 21.13 13.95
C PHE A 297 6.45 22.64 13.94
N GLU A 298 6.59 23.28 15.10
CA GLU A 298 6.91 24.71 15.18
C GLU A 298 8.28 25.02 14.57
N GLY A 299 8.28 25.89 13.55
CA GLY A 299 9.46 26.25 12.77
C GLY A 299 9.83 25.23 11.69
N GLY A 300 9.09 24.13 11.57
CA GLY A 300 9.29 23.11 10.53
C GLY A 300 8.68 23.50 9.18
N GLU A 301 9.08 22.77 8.15
CA GLU A 301 8.60 22.88 6.77
C GLU A 301 7.88 21.59 6.35
N ARG A 302 6.66 21.71 5.80
CA ARG A 302 5.96 20.58 5.21
C ARG A 302 6.48 20.31 3.80
N LEU A 303 7.08 19.14 3.58
CA LEU A 303 7.68 18.76 2.31
C LEU A 303 6.68 18.09 1.36
N SER A 304 5.83 17.19 1.90
CA SER A 304 4.86 16.45 1.09
C SER A 304 3.60 16.12 1.88
N TYR A 305 2.54 15.77 1.15
CA TYR A 305 1.27 15.35 1.75
C TYR A 305 0.52 14.40 0.81
N GLY A 306 -0.43 13.67 1.37
CA GLY A 306 -1.32 12.80 0.61
C GLY A 306 -2.41 12.21 1.48
N ALA A 307 -3.32 11.50 0.83
CA ALA A 307 -4.36 10.75 1.50
C ALA A 307 -4.59 9.41 0.82
N ARG A 308 -4.96 8.40 1.59
CA ARG A 308 -5.29 7.07 1.07
C ARG A 308 -6.43 6.46 1.87
N ALA A 309 -7.36 5.81 1.15
CA ALA A 309 -8.34 4.95 1.79
C ALA A 309 -7.67 3.68 2.31
N LEU A 310 -8.19 3.15 3.40
CA LEU A 310 -7.71 1.95 4.11
C LEU A 310 -8.87 0.97 4.29
N ASN A 311 -8.59 -0.33 4.23
CA ASN A 311 -9.53 -1.38 4.61
C ASN A 311 -9.37 -1.64 6.11
N GLU A 312 -10.45 -1.53 6.87
CA GLU A 312 -10.43 -1.66 8.33
C GLU A 312 -11.36 -2.77 8.84
N GLY A 313 -11.95 -3.56 7.91
CA GLY A 313 -12.93 -4.61 8.24
C GLY A 313 -12.33 -5.83 8.94
N GLY A 314 -11.03 -6.07 8.80
CA GLY A 314 -10.35 -7.19 9.44
C GLY A 314 -10.61 -8.54 8.75
N PHE A 315 -10.28 -9.62 9.46
CA PHE A 315 -10.30 -10.99 8.92
C PHE A 315 -11.69 -11.42 8.40
N GLN A 316 -12.74 -11.08 9.10
CA GLN A 316 -14.13 -11.44 8.73
C GLN A 316 -14.61 -10.80 7.43
N SER A 317 -13.95 -9.74 6.97
CA SER A 317 -14.30 -9.03 5.73
C SER A 317 -13.41 -9.42 4.53
N ILE A 318 -12.56 -10.46 4.70
CA ILE A 318 -11.74 -10.98 3.61
C ILE A 318 -12.63 -11.79 2.67
N PRO A 319 -12.72 -11.42 1.37
CA PRO A 319 -13.54 -12.13 0.39
C PRO A 319 -12.88 -13.46 -0.02
N LYS A 320 -13.57 -14.23 -0.83
CA LYS A 320 -12.96 -15.35 -1.56
C LYS A 320 -11.86 -14.80 -2.45
N LEU A 321 -10.63 -15.32 -2.31
CA LEU A 321 -9.43 -14.73 -2.91
C LEU A 321 -9.20 -15.16 -4.34
N SER A 322 -9.58 -16.38 -4.70
CA SER A 322 -9.33 -16.97 -6.03
C SER A 322 -10.63 -17.20 -6.79
N PHE A 323 -10.56 -17.00 -8.09
CA PHE A 323 -11.65 -17.18 -9.04
C PHE A 323 -11.08 -17.64 -10.39
N PRO A 324 -11.90 -18.10 -11.34
CA PRO A 324 -11.40 -18.57 -12.64
C PRO A 324 -10.56 -17.51 -13.36
N GLY A 325 -9.28 -17.81 -13.57
CA GLY A 325 -8.31 -16.98 -14.25
C GLY A 325 -7.65 -15.88 -13.40
N GLY A 326 -7.88 -15.86 -12.06
CA GLY A 326 -7.23 -14.82 -11.26
C GLY A 326 -7.36 -14.91 -9.74
N ALA A 327 -6.72 -13.94 -9.06
CA ALA A 327 -6.75 -13.82 -7.60
C ALA A 327 -6.65 -12.37 -7.13
N LEU A 328 -7.16 -12.11 -5.91
CA LEU A 328 -7.03 -10.85 -5.18
C LEU A 328 -5.90 -10.93 -4.17
N VAL A 329 -5.10 -9.84 -4.05
CA VAL A 329 -4.03 -9.73 -3.06
C VAL A 329 -4.00 -8.35 -2.39
N GLY A 330 -3.28 -8.25 -1.29
CA GLY A 330 -3.05 -6.99 -0.57
C GLY A 330 -4.32 -6.34 -0.03
N CYS A 331 -4.36 -5.01 -0.08
CA CYS A 331 -5.51 -4.25 0.39
C CYS A 331 -6.76 -4.44 -0.48
N GLY A 332 -6.64 -4.88 -1.74
CA GLY A 332 -7.77 -5.28 -2.57
C GLY A 332 -8.57 -6.43 -1.94
N ALA A 333 -7.87 -7.35 -1.28
CA ALA A 333 -8.44 -8.45 -0.51
C ALA A 333 -8.70 -8.12 0.98
N GLY A 334 -8.35 -6.93 1.46
CA GLY A 334 -8.59 -6.53 2.85
C GLY A 334 -7.54 -6.99 3.86
N PHE A 335 -6.31 -7.26 3.44
CA PHE A 335 -5.24 -7.81 4.31
C PHE A 335 -4.58 -6.79 5.26
N LEU A 336 -5.11 -5.59 5.46
CA LEU A 336 -4.61 -4.70 6.50
C LEU A 336 -4.75 -5.35 7.88
N ASN A 337 -3.66 -5.46 8.63
CA ASN A 337 -3.71 -5.89 10.03
C ASN A 337 -4.00 -4.66 10.91
N VAL A 338 -5.28 -4.43 11.18
CA VAL A 338 -5.78 -3.26 11.92
C VAL A 338 -5.21 -3.17 13.33
N PRO A 339 -5.21 -4.24 14.16
CA PRO A 339 -4.60 -4.21 15.49
C PRO A 339 -3.12 -3.85 15.51
N LYS A 340 -2.39 -4.19 14.43
CA LYS A 340 -0.99 -3.81 14.27
C LYS A 340 -0.79 -2.44 13.66
N ILE A 341 -1.83 -1.83 13.08
CA ILE A 341 -1.74 -0.59 12.26
C ILE A 341 -0.75 -0.78 11.10
N LYS A 342 -0.67 -2.00 10.55
CA LYS A 342 0.32 -2.39 9.53
C LYS A 342 -0.32 -3.24 8.45
N GLY A 343 -0.12 -2.86 7.20
CA GLY A 343 -0.63 -3.59 6.03
C GLY A 343 0.46 -4.07 5.06
N THR A 344 1.67 -3.52 5.13
CA THR A 344 2.71 -3.80 4.14
C THR A 344 3.14 -5.26 4.18
N HIS A 345 3.47 -5.81 5.36
CA HIS A 345 3.90 -7.21 5.49
C HIS A 345 2.83 -8.21 5.10
N THR A 346 1.56 -7.96 5.43
CA THR A 346 0.45 -8.83 5.03
C THR A 346 0.14 -8.73 3.55
N ALA A 347 0.27 -7.53 2.95
CA ALA A 347 0.16 -7.34 1.51
C ALA A 347 1.25 -8.13 0.77
N MET A 348 2.51 -8.03 1.21
CA MET A 348 3.63 -8.79 0.66
C MET A 348 3.40 -10.30 0.77
N LYS A 349 3.03 -10.79 1.96
CA LYS A 349 2.74 -12.21 2.18
C LYS A 349 1.63 -12.73 1.29
N SER A 350 0.56 -11.97 1.09
CA SER A 350 -0.52 -12.38 0.18
C SER A 350 -0.05 -12.51 -1.27
N GLY A 351 0.85 -11.62 -1.73
CA GLY A 351 1.49 -11.72 -3.03
C GLY A 351 2.40 -12.96 -3.16
N MET A 352 3.20 -13.24 -2.13
CA MET A 352 4.04 -14.45 -2.10
C MET A 352 3.19 -15.72 -2.18
N HIS A 353 2.12 -15.80 -1.39
CA HIS A 353 1.26 -16.99 -1.36
C HIS A 353 0.51 -17.23 -2.67
N VAL A 354 0.11 -16.19 -3.41
CA VAL A 354 -0.50 -16.41 -4.72
C VAL A 354 0.50 -16.98 -5.72
N ALA A 355 1.77 -16.57 -5.63
CA ALA A 355 2.84 -17.15 -6.45
C ALA A 355 3.14 -18.61 -6.07
N GLU A 356 3.16 -18.92 -4.78
CA GLU A 356 3.38 -20.27 -4.25
C GLU A 356 2.21 -21.23 -4.56
N GLY A 357 0.99 -20.68 -4.60
CA GLY A 357 -0.22 -21.44 -4.94
C GLY A 357 -0.46 -21.65 -6.44
N TRP A 358 0.43 -21.14 -7.29
CA TRP A 358 0.38 -21.39 -8.71
C TRP A 358 0.49 -22.90 -9.00
N GLY A 359 -0.38 -23.43 -9.84
CA GLY A 359 -0.28 -24.84 -10.26
C GLY A 359 0.96 -25.07 -11.11
N TRP A 360 2.04 -25.47 -10.49
CA TRP A 360 3.34 -25.78 -11.11
C TRP A 360 3.30 -27.13 -11.87
N GLY A 361 2.30 -27.36 -12.74
CA GLY A 361 2.14 -28.59 -13.47
C GLY A 361 1.51 -28.41 -14.83
#